data_a26b2288a4c75b3dd6b61934125462ce
#
_entry.id   a26b2288a4c75b3dd6b61934125462ce
#
_cell.length_a   1.000
_cell.length_b   1.000
_cell.length_c   1.000
_cell.angle_alpha   90.00
_cell.angle_beta   90.00
_cell.angle_gamma   90.00
#
_symmetry.space_group_name_H-M   'P 1'
#
loop_
_entity.id
_entity.type
_entity.pdbx_description
1 polymer ?
#
loop_
_entity_poly.entity_id
_entity_poly.type
_entity_poly.pdbx_seq_one_letter_code
_entity_poly.pdbx_strand_id
1 'polypeptide(L)'
;MTSLAVTLAAFLGLIVAVPVATGATAASKPSTDVLVPVSAVKAAGFTKVLNAPSTSTATSVAGCPDGAQEEFANASGKLGLVSEVLYCESAADATKLLQGFITTGKAQAGLTPPKVLGSTAVERAGSDSSYLIVWRRGDAFELTGLSTDLSSSSTTSTTTAATVPLTAHEQQVLANAATQQNAKFKSVAVSSGTGGSAADKMAQATANAVSVAAGCPKNPATALTKTKWSSAPAMTIDTAKTYTATVKTDVGTFVIALNTKNAPKTVNNFVFLAQHHFFDCVIFHRVIPGFVDQTGDPTGTGTGGPGYTIPDEYPAKASNSADQYPLGSVAMANTGQPHTGGSQWFIVAGAQGESLSATYSLFGHVTSGMSVVEKINAQGSASGTPPDVTHRMLKVTITSS
;
A
#
# COMPACT_ATOMS: atom_id res chain seq x y z
N MET A 1 -11.47 11.35 33.27
CA MET A 1 -10.67 11.16 32.05
C MET A 1 -11.57 10.43 31.07
N THR A 2 -12.28 11.16 30.25
CA THR A 2 -13.15 10.61 29.20
C THR A 2 -12.26 10.49 27.95
N SER A 3 -12.05 9.26 27.52
CA SER A 3 -11.29 8.90 26.30
C SER A 3 -11.87 9.61 25.07
N LEU A 4 -11.04 9.97 24.11
CA LEU A 4 -11.44 10.47 22.77
C LEU A 4 -12.41 9.47 22.07
N ALA A 5 -12.39 8.19 22.45
CA ALA A 5 -13.36 7.18 22.03
C ALA A 5 -14.82 7.53 22.44
N VAL A 6 -15.01 8.30 23.51
CA VAL A 6 -16.32 8.88 23.87
C VAL A 6 -16.69 9.99 22.88
N THR A 7 -15.72 10.65 22.28
CA THR A 7 -15.93 11.69 21.26
C THR A 7 -16.48 11.09 19.97
N LEU A 8 -16.08 9.86 19.60
CA LEU A 8 -16.65 9.16 18.44
C LEU A 8 -18.15 8.87 18.64
N ALA A 9 -18.55 8.41 19.83
CA ALA A 9 -19.94 8.17 20.17
C ALA A 9 -20.75 9.49 20.23
N ALA A 10 -20.15 10.58 20.72
CA ALA A 10 -20.76 11.91 20.75
C ALA A 10 -20.89 12.54 19.34
N PHE A 11 -19.94 12.22 18.43
CA PHE A 11 -19.97 12.71 17.06
C PHE A 11 -21.10 12.09 16.23
N LEU A 12 -21.45 10.84 16.50
CA LEU A 12 -22.43 10.11 15.69
C LEU A 12 -23.88 10.36 16.07
N GLY A 13 -24.21 10.91 17.28
CA GLY A 13 -25.58 11.18 17.69
C GLY A 13 -26.57 10.02 17.50
N LEU A 14 -26.07 8.82 17.20
CA LEU A 14 -26.83 7.65 16.78
C LEU A 14 -26.75 6.54 17.84
N ILE A 15 -27.38 6.77 18.99
CA ILE A 15 -27.76 5.64 19.86
C ILE A 15 -29.08 5.11 19.33
N VAL A 16 -29.01 4.20 18.36
CA VAL A 16 -30.17 3.36 18.01
C VAL A 16 -29.82 1.94 18.40
N ALA A 17 -30.44 1.48 19.48
CA ALA A 17 -30.39 0.08 19.84
C ALA A 17 -31.11 -0.74 18.76
N VAL A 18 -30.38 -1.59 18.05
CA VAL A 18 -30.91 -2.57 17.10
C VAL A 18 -30.67 -3.96 17.69
N PRO A 19 -31.66 -4.87 17.65
CA PRO A 19 -31.52 -6.21 18.22
C PRO A 19 -30.47 -7.02 17.46
N VAL A 20 -29.63 -7.73 18.22
CA VAL A 20 -28.58 -8.61 17.76
C VAL A 20 -29.17 -9.76 16.93
N ALA A 21 -28.85 -9.82 15.64
CA ALA A 21 -29.10 -10.97 14.81
C ALA A 21 -27.90 -11.92 14.97
N THR A 22 -28.14 -13.10 15.53
CA THR A 22 -27.15 -14.18 15.66
C THR A 22 -26.92 -14.85 14.31
N GLY A 23 -25.77 -14.59 13.71
CA GLY A 23 -25.39 -15.19 12.43
C GLY A 23 -24.09 -14.61 11.85
N ALA A 24 -23.07 -14.35 12.68
CA ALA A 24 -21.82 -13.78 12.23
C ALA A 24 -20.85 -14.85 11.70
N THR A 25 -20.45 -14.71 10.44
CA THR A 25 -19.19 -15.28 9.93
C THR A 25 -18.03 -14.56 10.62
N ALA A 26 -17.06 -15.31 11.12
CA ALA A 26 -15.95 -14.84 11.95
C ALA A 26 -15.30 -13.57 11.38
N ALA A 27 -15.53 -12.43 12.03
CA ALA A 27 -14.77 -11.22 11.86
C ALA A 27 -13.30 -11.48 12.27
N SER A 28 -12.35 -10.86 11.60
CA SER A 28 -10.95 -10.88 11.99
C SER A 28 -10.84 -10.37 13.43
N LYS A 29 -10.14 -11.12 14.30
CA LYS A 29 -9.97 -10.70 15.71
C LYS A 29 -9.31 -9.33 15.77
N PRO A 30 -9.79 -8.40 16.63
CA PRO A 30 -9.17 -7.10 16.80
C PRO A 30 -7.71 -7.25 17.24
N SER A 31 -6.81 -6.45 16.65
CA SER A 31 -5.38 -6.44 16.95
C SER A 31 -4.88 -5.00 17.08
N THR A 32 -4.03 -4.75 18.06
CA THR A 32 -3.34 -3.45 18.21
C THR A 32 -2.25 -3.23 17.18
N ASP A 33 -1.82 -4.27 16.46
CA ASP A 33 -0.79 -4.15 15.42
C ASP A 33 -1.25 -3.35 14.19
N VAL A 34 -2.55 -3.07 14.07
CA VAL A 34 -3.13 -2.25 13.00
C VAL A 34 -3.05 -0.75 13.29
N LEU A 35 -2.69 -0.37 14.51
CA LEU A 35 -2.60 1.03 14.93
C LEU A 35 -1.30 1.69 14.44
N VAL A 36 -1.18 2.99 14.60
CA VAL A 36 0.05 3.72 14.23
C VAL A 36 1.24 3.19 15.03
N PRO A 37 2.38 2.87 14.42
CA PRO A 37 3.53 2.37 15.19
C PRO A 37 3.99 3.37 16.25
N VAL A 38 4.18 2.92 17.50
CA VAL A 38 4.65 3.74 18.62
C VAL A 38 5.96 4.49 18.28
N SER A 39 6.83 3.90 17.48
CA SER A 39 8.06 4.55 17.00
C SER A 39 7.76 5.78 16.12
N ALA A 40 6.77 5.68 15.23
CA ALA A 40 6.35 6.79 14.38
C ALA A 40 5.66 7.90 15.21
N VAL A 41 4.83 7.51 16.18
CA VAL A 41 4.19 8.42 17.14
C VAL A 41 5.24 9.21 17.94
N LYS A 42 6.26 8.54 18.47
CA LYS A 42 7.37 9.18 19.19
C LYS A 42 8.20 10.10 18.29
N ALA A 43 8.49 9.68 17.07
CA ALA A 43 9.21 10.51 16.08
C ALA A 43 8.43 11.78 15.72
N ALA A 44 7.11 11.74 15.77
CA ALA A 44 6.23 12.90 15.57
C ALA A 44 6.08 13.79 16.82
N GLY A 45 6.79 13.49 17.92
CA GLY A 45 6.82 14.31 19.14
C GLY A 45 5.75 13.97 20.19
N PHE A 46 5.00 12.89 20.01
CA PHE A 46 4.00 12.42 20.97
C PHE A 46 4.65 11.43 21.94
N THR A 47 5.00 11.90 23.12
CA THR A 47 5.80 11.12 24.10
C THR A 47 5.01 10.62 25.29
N LYS A 48 3.82 11.20 25.54
CA LYS A 48 2.92 10.76 26.61
C LYS A 48 1.89 9.78 26.08
N VAL A 49 1.75 8.62 26.70
CA VAL A 49 0.69 7.66 26.42
C VAL A 49 -0.52 8.06 27.26
N LEU A 50 -1.65 8.37 26.62
CA LEU A 50 -2.92 8.62 27.28
C LEU A 50 -3.73 7.33 27.40
N ASN A 51 -3.88 6.62 26.28
CA ASN A 51 -4.41 5.27 26.24
C ASN A 51 -3.42 4.36 25.50
N ALA A 52 -2.93 3.32 26.19
CA ALA A 52 -2.08 2.31 25.58
C ALA A 52 -2.86 1.55 24.50
N PRO A 53 -2.17 0.99 23.48
CA PRO A 53 -2.82 0.16 22.49
C PRO A 53 -3.70 -0.91 23.14
N SER A 54 -4.97 -0.94 22.80
CA SER A 54 -5.97 -1.84 23.37
C SER A 54 -6.97 -2.30 22.31
N THR A 55 -7.56 -3.47 22.54
CA THR A 55 -8.64 -3.99 21.70
C THR A 55 -9.94 -4.05 22.51
N SER A 56 -11.08 -3.90 21.83
CA SER A 56 -12.41 -4.05 22.40
C SER A 56 -13.24 -4.99 21.53
N THR A 57 -14.03 -5.86 22.17
CA THR A 57 -15.00 -6.75 21.52
C THR A 57 -16.45 -6.31 21.79
N ALA A 58 -16.63 -5.10 22.31
CA ALA A 58 -17.93 -4.53 22.61
C ALA A 58 -17.86 -3.01 22.43
N THR A 59 -17.69 -2.55 21.19
CA THR A 59 -17.77 -1.11 20.92
C THR A 59 -19.24 -0.66 20.94
N SER A 60 -19.49 0.61 21.25
CA SER A 60 -20.84 1.19 21.21
C SER A 60 -21.29 1.54 19.79
N VAL A 61 -20.52 1.21 18.76
CA VAL A 61 -20.81 1.56 17.37
C VAL A 61 -21.64 0.45 16.71
N ALA A 62 -22.88 0.78 16.33
CA ALA A 62 -23.78 -0.17 15.71
C ALA A 62 -23.23 -0.75 14.40
N GLY A 63 -23.23 -2.07 14.29
CA GLY A 63 -22.69 -2.81 13.14
C GLY A 63 -21.16 -2.94 13.10
N CYS A 64 -20.43 -2.42 14.11
CA CYS A 64 -18.98 -2.55 14.23
C CYS A 64 -18.61 -2.89 15.68
N PRO A 65 -18.87 -4.16 16.11
CA PRO A 65 -18.76 -4.54 17.53
C PRO A 65 -17.32 -4.57 18.05
N ASP A 66 -16.35 -4.76 17.19
CA ASP A 66 -14.96 -4.94 17.57
C ASP A 66 -14.11 -3.75 17.15
N GLY A 67 -13.01 -3.48 17.86
CA GLY A 67 -12.12 -2.39 17.53
C GLY A 67 -10.76 -2.47 18.19
N ALA A 68 -9.86 -1.62 17.75
CA ALA A 68 -8.55 -1.36 18.36
C ALA A 68 -8.32 0.15 18.41
N GLN A 69 -7.71 0.63 19.48
CA GLN A 69 -7.44 2.06 19.67
C GLN A 69 -6.17 2.32 20.47
N GLU A 70 -5.60 3.49 20.26
CA GLU A 70 -4.53 4.06 21.07
C GLU A 70 -4.60 5.58 21.06
N GLU A 71 -4.04 6.23 22.09
CA GLU A 71 -4.06 7.68 22.22
C GLU A 71 -2.77 8.19 22.87
N PHE A 72 -2.22 9.23 22.32
CA PHE A 72 -0.98 9.84 22.77
C PHE A 72 -1.11 11.37 22.88
N ALA A 73 -0.28 11.98 23.72
CA ALA A 73 -0.10 13.42 23.76
C ALA A 73 1.36 13.82 23.53
N ASN A 74 1.55 15.04 23.04
CA ASN A 74 2.87 15.65 23.01
C ASN A 74 3.39 15.97 24.42
N ALA A 75 4.66 16.36 24.55
CA ALA A 75 5.28 16.63 25.85
C ALA A 75 4.54 17.71 26.66
N SER A 76 3.97 18.74 26.00
CA SER A 76 3.20 19.80 26.65
C SER A 76 1.81 19.37 27.08
N GLY A 77 1.29 18.26 26.56
CA GLY A 77 -0.08 17.79 26.81
C GLY A 77 -1.17 18.60 26.10
N LYS A 78 -0.80 19.46 25.15
CA LYS A 78 -1.74 20.30 24.40
C LYS A 78 -2.22 19.66 23.11
N LEU A 79 -1.40 18.83 22.49
CA LEU A 79 -1.69 18.16 21.23
C LEU A 79 -1.87 16.67 21.48
N GLY A 80 -2.98 16.10 21.03
CA GLY A 80 -3.28 14.67 21.12
C GLY A 80 -3.34 14.01 19.76
N LEU A 81 -2.86 12.77 19.66
CA LEU A 81 -2.98 11.90 18.50
C LEU A 81 -3.79 10.66 18.89
N VAL A 82 -4.80 10.34 18.11
CA VAL A 82 -5.57 9.09 18.23
C VAL A 82 -5.40 8.26 16.97
N SER A 83 -5.36 6.96 17.14
CA SER A 83 -5.41 5.95 16.08
C SER A 83 -6.48 4.93 16.47
N GLU A 84 -7.42 4.67 15.58
CA GLU A 84 -8.54 3.76 15.84
C GLU A 84 -8.90 2.98 14.59
N VAL A 85 -9.27 1.72 14.79
CA VAL A 85 -9.84 0.84 13.77
C VAL A 85 -11.09 0.20 14.36
N LEU A 86 -12.21 0.26 13.64
CA LEU A 86 -13.42 -0.47 13.94
C LEU A 86 -13.62 -1.58 12.92
N TYR A 87 -13.91 -2.78 13.40
CA TYR A 87 -14.23 -3.95 12.59
C TYR A 87 -15.75 -4.10 12.54
N CYS A 88 -16.31 -3.92 11.36
CA CYS A 88 -17.74 -3.97 11.12
C CYS A 88 -18.17 -5.37 10.68
N GLU A 89 -19.44 -5.70 10.91
CA GLU A 89 -20.03 -6.99 10.51
C GLU A 89 -20.05 -7.15 8.99
N SER A 90 -20.07 -6.02 8.25
CA SER A 90 -20.00 -6.01 6.79
C SER A 90 -19.35 -4.75 6.22
N ALA A 91 -18.92 -4.83 4.97
CA ALA A 91 -18.45 -3.66 4.22
C ALA A 91 -19.57 -2.60 4.03
N ALA A 92 -20.84 -2.99 4.11
CA ALA A 92 -21.98 -2.07 4.07
C ALA A 92 -22.07 -1.25 5.36
N ASP A 93 -21.83 -1.85 6.52
CA ASP A 93 -21.82 -1.15 7.82
C ASP A 93 -20.65 -0.19 7.92
N ALA A 94 -19.45 -0.61 7.51
CA ALA A 94 -18.29 0.28 7.40
C ALA A 94 -18.55 1.46 6.44
N THR A 95 -19.28 1.24 5.34
CA THR A 95 -19.67 2.29 4.41
C THR A 95 -20.67 3.24 5.05
N LYS A 96 -21.67 2.73 5.77
CA LYS A 96 -22.67 3.53 6.47
C LYS A 96 -22.03 4.41 7.53
N LEU A 97 -21.06 3.87 8.27
CA LEU A 97 -20.29 4.62 9.26
C LEU A 97 -19.51 5.75 8.61
N LEU A 98 -18.78 5.48 7.50
CA LEU A 98 -18.06 6.50 6.74
C LEU A 98 -19.00 7.60 6.21
N GLN A 99 -20.17 7.25 5.69
CA GLN A 99 -21.16 8.22 5.23
C GLN A 99 -21.69 9.09 6.37
N GLY A 100 -21.86 8.53 7.57
CA GLY A 100 -22.18 9.28 8.77
C GLY A 100 -21.16 10.39 9.05
N PHE A 101 -19.87 10.07 8.99
CA PHE A 101 -18.80 11.07 9.12
C PHE A 101 -18.81 12.12 8.01
N ILE A 102 -19.07 11.73 6.77
CA ILE A 102 -19.16 12.66 5.63
C ILE A 102 -20.31 13.66 5.82
N THR A 103 -21.43 13.21 6.34
CA THR A 103 -22.63 14.05 6.48
C THR A 103 -22.62 14.93 7.74
N THR A 104 -22.04 14.47 8.83
CA THR A 104 -22.04 15.19 10.11
C THR A 104 -20.82 16.07 10.32
N GLY A 105 -19.66 15.68 9.80
CA GLY A 105 -18.42 16.45 9.93
C GLY A 105 -18.31 17.57 8.90
N LYS A 106 -17.68 18.69 9.29
CA LYS A 106 -17.34 19.79 8.38
C LYS A 106 -16.02 19.49 7.66
N ALA A 107 -15.98 19.70 6.34
CA ALA A 107 -14.73 19.62 5.60
C ALA A 107 -13.75 20.71 6.08
N GLN A 108 -12.50 20.35 6.26
CA GLN A 108 -11.44 21.27 6.69
C GLN A 108 -10.66 21.77 5.48
N ALA A 109 -10.67 23.08 5.25
CA ALA A 109 -9.91 23.69 4.17
C ALA A 109 -8.40 23.49 4.41
N GLY A 110 -7.69 23.04 3.38
CA GLY A 110 -6.24 22.86 3.39
C GLY A 110 -5.75 21.48 3.89
N LEU A 111 -6.62 20.65 4.48
CA LEU A 111 -6.27 19.27 4.82
C LEU A 111 -6.73 18.33 3.69
N THR A 112 -5.80 17.59 3.12
CA THR A 112 -6.09 16.62 2.05
C THR A 112 -5.64 15.23 2.50
N PRO A 113 -6.53 14.22 2.50
CA PRO A 113 -6.14 12.85 2.84
C PRO A 113 -5.05 12.34 1.88
N PRO A 114 -4.05 11.62 2.39
CA PRO A 114 -3.05 10.98 1.55
C PRO A 114 -3.67 10.07 0.50
N LYS A 115 -3.26 10.18 -0.76
CA LYS A 115 -3.78 9.36 -1.89
C LYS A 115 -3.66 7.85 -1.63
N VAL A 116 -2.68 7.42 -0.86
CA VAL A 116 -2.45 6.01 -0.47
C VAL A 116 -3.62 5.40 0.30
N LEU A 117 -4.48 6.21 0.92
CA LEU A 117 -5.69 5.77 1.64
C LEU A 117 -6.84 5.41 0.70
N GLY A 118 -6.74 5.80 -0.56
CA GLY A 118 -7.74 5.52 -1.59
C GLY A 118 -8.86 6.55 -1.67
N SER A 119 -9.81 6.31 -2.57
CA SER A 119 -10.91 7.23 -2.90
C SER A 119 -11.99 7.35 -1.80
N THR A 120 -11.95 6.50 -0.79
CA THR A 120 -12.89 6.55 0.34
C THR A 120 -12.38 7.42 1.50
N ALA A 121 -11.12 7.88 1.44
CA ALA A 121 -10.56 8.72 2.49
C ALA A 121 -11.12 10.15 2.43
N VAL A 122 -11.56 10.64 3.58
CA VAL A 122 -12.07 12.01 3.74
C VAL A 122 -11.50 12.63 5.01
N GLU A 123 -11.32 13.96 4.99
CA GLU A 123 -10.96 14.76 6.17
C GLU A 123 -12.20 15.38 6.77
N ARG A 124 -12.24 15.48 8.08
CA ARG A 124 -13.32 16.17 8.82
C ARG A 124 -12.75 16.88 10.04
N ALA A 125 -13.32 18.05 10.35
CA ALA A 125 -13.09 18.76 11.59
C ALA A 125 -14.22 18.45 12.57
N GLY A 126 -13.87 18.12 13.80
CA GLY A 126 -14.80 17.97 14.90
C GLY A 126 -15.21 19.30 15.52
N SER A 127 -16.19 19.24 16.40
CA SER A 127 -16.68 20.40 17.17
C SER A 127 -15.74 20.81 18.31
N ASP A 128 -14.74 19.99 18.63
CA ASP A 128 -13.89 20.05 19.82
C ASP A 128 -12.40 20.28 19.46
N SER A 129 -12.12 21.03 18.42
CA SER A 129 -10.76 21.26 17.94
C SER A 129 -10.03 19.98 17.51
N SER A 130 -10.76 18.94 17.12
CA SER A 130 -10.21 17.71 16.57
C SER A 130 -10.28 17.70 15.05
N TYR A 131 -9.28 17.08 14.42
CA TYR A 131 -9.13 16.94 12.98
C TYR A 131 -8.92 15.47 12.68
N LEU A 132 -9.74 14.91 11.79
CA LEU A 132 -9.79 13.49 11.51
C LEU A 132 -9.52 13.23 10.05
N ILE A 133 -8.71 12.22 9.76
CA ILE A 133 -8.70 11.53 8.48
C ILE A 133 -9.36 10.18 8.73
N VAL A 134 -10.44 9.91 8.00
CA VAL A 134 -11.19 8.65 8.08
C VAL A 134 -11.22 7.98 6.71
N TRP A 135 -11.11 6.67 6.69
CA TRP A 135 -11.20 5.89 5.45
C TRP A 135 -11.76 4.50 5.73
N ARG A 136 -12.14 3.80 4.68
CA ARG A 136 -12.67 2.45 4.75
C ARG A 136 -11.81 1.47 3.98
N ARG A 137 -11.64 0.29 4.53
CA ARG A 137 -10.97 -0.82 3.87
C ARG A 137 -11.74 -2.12 4.13
N GLY A 138 -12.42 -2.63 3.09
CA GLY A 138 -13.28 -3.79 3.25
C GLY A 138 -14.40 -3.51 4.26
N ASP A 139 -14.45 -4.32 5.30
CA ASP A 139 -15.36 -4.22 6.46
C ASP A 139 -14.76 -3.44 7.64
N ALA A 140 -13.53 -2.94 7.52
CA ALA A 140 -12.92 -2.09 8.53
C ALA A 140 -13.16 -0.60 8.23
N PHE A 141 -13.44 0.16 9.28
CA PHE A 141 -13.44 1.62 9.31
C PHE A 141 -12.21 2.07 10.09
N GLU A 142 -11.39 2.89 9.49
CA GLU A 142 -10.12 3.36 10.04
C GLU A 142 -10.17 4.86 10.28
N LEU A 143 -9.55 5.30 11.36
CA LEU A 143 -9.48 6.70 11.77
C LEU A 143 -8.10 7.03 12.34
N THR A 144 -7.55 8.18 11.92
CA THR A 144 -6.46 8.86 12.64
C THR A 144 -6.89 10.28 12.93
N GLY A 145 -6.73 10.71 14.16
CA GLY A 145 -7.16 12.04 14.61
C GLY A 145 -6.07 12.81 15.30
N LEU A 146 -6.13 14.13 15.18
CA LEU A 146 -5.30 15.09 15.89
C LEU A 146 -6.19 16.07 16.64
N SER A 147 -6.03 16.17 17.95
CA SER A 147 -6.70 17.19 18.79
C SER A 147 -5.71 18.27 19.17
N THR A 148 -6.09 19.53 19.00
CA THR A 148 -5.27 20.70 19.36
C THR A 148 -5.61 21.27 20.74
N ASP A 149 -6.58 20.69 21.45
CA ASP A 149 -6.94 21.06 22.82
C ASP A 149 -7.33 19.84 23.65
N LEU A 150 -6.39 19.36 24.44
CA LEU A 150 -6.64 18.29 25.42
C LEU A 150 -7.09 18.82 26.78
N SER A 151 -7.19 20.16 26.96
CA SER A 151 -7.55 20.77 28.24
C SER A 151 -9.06 20.81 28.50
N SER A 152 -9.87 20.63 27.46
CA SER A 152 -11.33 20.71 27.56
C SER A 152 -11.97 19.34 27.85
N SER A 153 -11.67 18.76 29.02
CA SER A 153 -12.41 17.58 29.53
C SER A 153 -13.73 18.00 30.24
N SER A 154 -14.45 18.99 29.73
CA SER A 154 -15.73 19.40 30.36
C SER A 154 -16.92 19.09 29.46
N THR A 155 -17.78 18.24 29.97
CA THR A 155 -19.01 17.69 29.41
C THR A 155 -20.16 18.72 29.22
N THR A 156 -19.90 20.02 29.20
CA THR A 156 -20.95 21.04 28.97
C THR A 156 -20.33 22.34 28.48
N SER A 157 -20.17 22.49 27.18
CA SER A 157 -20.07 23.83 26.60
C SER A 157 -20.70 23.84 25.20
N THR A 158 -21.87 24.46 25.13
CA THR A 158 -22.60 24.81 23.90
C THR A 158 -22.03 26.05 23.21
N THR A 159 -20.80 26.41 23.45
CA THR A 159 -20.12 27.48 22.71
C THR A 159 -19.37 26.85 21.54
N THR A 160 -19.75 27.21 20.31
CA THR A 160 -19.02 26.96 19.08
C THR A 160 -17.63 27.59 19.20
N ALA A 161 -16.66 26.83 19.71
CA ALA A 161 -15.25 27.22 19.65
C ALA A 161 -14.87 27.26 18.17
N ALA A 162 -14.34 28.41 17.72
CA ALA A 162 -13.81 28.52 16.38
C ALA A 162 -12.64 27.52 16.25
N THR A 163 -12.76 26.58 15.34
CA THR A 163 -11.70 25.61 15.05
C THR A 163 -10.46 26.36 14.60
N VAL A 164 -9.37 26.32 15.39
CA VAL A 164 -8.09 26.87 14.99
C VAL A 164 -7.52 25.99 13.87
N PRO A 165 -7.25 26.50 12.65
CA PRO A 165 -6.73 25.70 11.57
C PRO A 165 -5.41 25.02 11.97
N LEU A 166 -5.24 23.77 11.55
CA LEU A 166 -3.97 23.07 11.72
C LEU A 166 -2.84 23.80 10.98
N THR A 167 -1.70 23.95 11.62
CA THR A 167 -0.48 24.39 10.97
C THR A 167 -0.04 23.38 9.89
N ALA A 168 0.77 23.79 8.93
CA ALA A 168 1.30 22.90 7.89
C ALA A 168 2.04 21.69 8.50
N HIS A 169 2.74 21.88 9.62
CA HIS A 169 3.41 20.80 10.34
C HIS A 169 2.40 19.77 10.93
N GLU A 170 1.35 20.24 11.58
CA GLU A 170 0.29 19.39 12.17
C GLU A 170 -0.49 18.63 11.10
N GLN A 171 -0.76 19.26 9.96
CA GLN A 171 -1.36 18.59 8.79
C GLN A 171 -0.47 17.44 8.29
N GLN A 172 0.85 17.67 8.20
CA GLN A 172 1.80 16.63 7.80
C GLN A 172 1.90 15.51 8.82
N VAL A 173 1.89 15.82 10.12
CA VAL A 173 1.87 14.82 11.20
C VAL A 173 0.64 13.91 11.08
N LEU A 174 -0.55 14.50 10.90
CA LEU A 174 -1.79 13.76 10.76
C LEU A 174 -1.79 12.87 9.50
N ALA A 175 -1.35 13.42 8.37
CA ALA A 175 -1.26 12.67 7.11
C ALA A 175 -0.26 11.50 7.19
N ASN A 176 0.88 11.71 7.85
CA ASN A 176 1.88 10.67 8.08
C ASN A 176 1.34 9.56 9.01
N ALA A 177 0.65 9.93 10.10
CA ALA A 177 0.05 8.97 11.01
C ALA A 177 -0.99 8.10 10.30
N ALA A 178 -1.91 8.69 9.53
CA ALA A 178 -2.89 7.96 8.74
C ALA A 178 -2.23 7.02 7.71
N THR A 179 -1.15 7.46 7.06
CA THR A 179 -0.37 6.63 6.13
C THR A 179 0.27 5.43 6.83
N GLN A 180 0.85 5.62 8.01
CA GLN A 180 1.46 4.56 8.82
C GLN A 180 0.41 3.56 9.33
N GLN A 181 -0.71 4.03 9.83
CA GLN A 181 -1.82 3.17 10.24
C GLN A 181 -2.31 2.30 9.09
N ASN A 182 -2.57 2.89 7.94
CA ASN A 182 -2.99 2.18 6.74
C ASN A 182 -1.97 1.11 6.29
N ALA A 183 -0.67 1.39 6.38
CA ALA A 183 0.38 0.41 6.09
C ALA A 183 0.37 -0.76 7.09
N LYS A 184 0.19 -0.46 8.37
CA LYS A 184 0.09 -1.48 9.44
C LYS A 184 -1.16 -2.33 9.30
N PHE A 185 -2.31 -1.75 9.06
CA PHE A 185 -3.55 -2.50 8.84
C PHE A 185 -3.39 -3.51 7.69
N LYS A 186 -2.79 -3.09 6.58
CA LYS A 186 -2.46 -4.00 5.47
C LYS A 186 -1.58 -5.17 5.93
N SER A 187 -0.58 -4.91 6.79
CA SER A 187 0.36 -5.95 7.23
C SER A 187 -0.25 -6.97 8.19
N VAL A 188 -1.20 -6.55 9.03
CA VAL A 188 -1.83 -7.41 10.05
C VAL A 188 -3.01 -8.21 9.49
N ALA A 189 -3.78 -7.65 8.59
CA ALA A 189 -4.83 -8.38 7.88
C ALA A 189 -4.28 -9.61 7.14
N VAL A 190 -2.98 -9.64 6.84
CA VAL A 190 -2.27 -10.74 6.18
C VAL A 190 -1.77 -11.79 7.18
N SER A 191 -1.46 -11.43 8.43
CA SER A 191 -0.86 -12.36 9.40
C SER A 191 -1.86 -13.28 10.12
N SER A 192 -3.16 -13.00 10.06
CA SER A 192 -4.20 -13.72 10.81
C SER A 192 -4.95 -14.84 10.05
N GLY A 193 -4.58 -15.13 8.81
CA GLY A 193 -5.25 -16.22 8.08
C GLY A 193 -4.55 -16.61 6.78
N THR A 194 -4.36 -17.90 6.60
CA THR A 194 -4.05 -18.54 5.32
C THR A 194 -5.17 -18.33 4.30
N GLY A 195 -5.27 -17.14 3.73
CA GLY A 195 -6.22 -16.83 2.68
C GLY A 195 -6.70 -15.37 2.79
N GLY A 196 -6.35 -14.55 1.81
CA GLY A 196 -6.74 -13.15 1.70
C GLY A 196 -8.24 -12.89 1.93
N SER A 197 -8.61 -11.64 2.18
CA SER A 197 -9.99 -11.20 2.42
C SER A 197 -10.95 -11.74 1.33
N ALA A 198 -12.25 -11.71 1.59
CA ALA A 198 -13.24 -12.04 0.56
C ALA A 198 -13.06 -11.18 -0.72
N ALA A 199 -12.63 -9.92 -0.54
CA ALA A 199 -12.29 -9.02 -1.65
C ALA A 199 -11.05 -9.52 -2.41
N ASP A 200 -10.01 -9.98 -1.73
CA ASP A 200 -8.81 -10.52 -2.38
C ASP A 200 -9.10 -11.84 -3.09
N LYS A 201 -9.92 -12.70 -2.51
CA LYS A 201 -10.39 -13.94 -3.19
C LYS A 201 -11.16 -13.62 -4.47
N MET A 202 -12.02 -12.61 -4.45
CA MET A 202 -12.76 -12.17 -5.64
C MET A 202 -11.81 -11.51 -6.66
N ALA A 203 -10.87 -10.68 -6.20
CA ALA A 203 -9.85 -10.09 -7.05
C ALA A 203 -8.95 -11.15 -7.68
N GLN A 204 -8.52 -12.15 -6.90
CA GLN A 204 -7.74 -13.30 -7.41
C GLN A 204 -8.54 -14.13 -8.43
N ALA A 205 -9.81 -14.37 -8.18
CA ALA A 205 -10.66 -15.08 -9.13
C ALA A 205 -10.79 -14.31 -10.45
N THR A 206 -10.94 -12.99 -10.39
CA THR A 206 -10.99 -12.10 -11.56
C THR A 206 -9.66 -12.09 -12.31
N ALA A 207 -8.55 -11.92 -11.62
CA ALA A 207 -7.19 -11.95 -12.19
C ALA A 207 -6.90 -13.30 -12.86
N ASN A 208 -7.32 -14.41 -12.22
CA ASN A 208 -7.17 -15.74 -12.79
C ASN A 208 -8.03 -15.93 -14.05
N ALA A 209 -9.28 -15.45 -14.06
CA ALA A 209 -10.15 -15.55 -15.23
C ALA A 209 -9.56 -14.82 -16.44
N VAL A 210 -9.05 -13.62 -16.26
CA VAL A 210 -8.38 -12.83 -17.30
C VAL A 210 -7.12 -13.54 -17.78
N SER A 211 -6.31 -14.06 -16.87
CA SER A 211 -5.07 -14.77 -17.16
C SER A 211 -5.33 -16.07 -17.96
N VAL A 212 -6.33 -16.86 -17.56
CA VAL A 212 -6.72 -18.10 -18.26
C VAL A 212 -7.25 -17.78 -19.66
N ALA A 213 -8.05 -16.74 -19.80
CA ALA A 213 -8.52 -16.28 -21.12
C ALA A 213 -7.37 -15.83 -22.05
N ALA A 214 -6.24 -15.41 -21.48
CA ALA A 214 -5.02 -15.09 -22.21
C ALA A 214 -4.10 -16.30 -22.45
N GLY A 215 -4.50 -17.52 -22.05
CA GLY A 215 -3.75 -18.77 -22.25
C GLY A 215 -2.78 -19.11 -21.12
N CYS A 216 -2.83 -18.41 -19.98
CA CYS A 216 -1.98 -18.73 -18.84
C CYS A 216 -2.52 -19.91 -18.01
N PRO A 217 -1.66 -20.62 -17.24
CA PRO A 217 -2.11 -21.69 -16.35
C PRO A 217 -3.19 -21.24 -15.36
N LYS A 218 -4.15 -22.11 -15.08
CA LYS A 218 -5.26 -21.79 -14.14
C LYS A 218 -4.76 -21.45 -12.74
N ASN A 219 -3.76 -22.20 -12.24
CA ASN A 219 -3.15 -21.93 -10.94
C ASN A 219 -1.98 -20.95 -11.11
N PRO A 220 -2.01 -19.76 -10.46
CA PRO A 220 -0.90 -18.79 -10.53
C PRO A 220 0.42 -19.31 -9.94
N ALA A 221 0.38 -20.25 -8.99
CA ALA A 221 1.56 -20.88 -8.43
C ALA A 221 2.22 -21.94 -9.34
N THR A 222 1.63 -22.21 -10.52
CA THR A 222 2.22 -23.16 -11.46
C THR A 222 3.52 -22.60 -12.02
N ALA A 223 4.64 -23.26 -11.73
CA ALA A 223 5.93 -22.93 -12.33
C ALA A 223 5.87 -23.06 -13.86
N LEU A 224 6.35 -22.03 -14.56
CA LEU A 224 6.38 -22.03 -16.02
C LEU A 224 7.68 -22.64 -16.52
N THR A 225 7.57 -23.55 -17.49
CA THR A 225 8.74 -24.02 -18.21
C THR A 225 9.10 -23.00 -19.28
N LYS A 226 10.19 -22.29 -19.08
CA LYS A 226 10.75 -21.31 -20.02
C LYS A 226 12.09 -21.79 -20.55
N THR A 227 12.42 -21.35 -21.76
CA THR A 227 13.74 -21.58 -22.34
C THR A 227 14.83 -21.07 -21.42
N LYS A 228 15.88 -21.86 -21.23
CA LYS A 228 17.12 -21.46 -20.57
C LYS A 228 18.23 -21.42 -21.58
N TRP A 229 19.05 -20.41 -21.47
CA TRP A 229 20.22 -20.23 -22.35
C TRP A 229 21.51 -20.43 -21.56
N SER A 230 22.56 -20.91 -22.23
CA SER A 230 23.85 -21.15 -21.60
C SER A 230 24.68 -19.88 -21.40
N SER A 231 24.31 -18.77 -22.05
CA SER A 231 25.00 -17.48 -21.96
C SER A 231 24.06 -16.33 -22.20
N ALA A 232 24.44 -15.14 -21.71
CA ALA A 232 23.74 -13.90 -21.98
C ALA A 232 23.73 -13.60 -23.50
N PRO A 233 22.67 -12.95 -24.02
CA PRO A 233 22.56 -12.62 -25.43
C PRO A 233 23.65 -11.64 -25.86
N ALA A 234 24.14 -11.82 -27.08
CA ALA A 234 24.97 -10.80 -27.75
C ALA A 234 24.16 -9.48 -27.83
N MET A 235 24.87 -8.35 -27.97
CA MET A 235 24.23 -7.05 -28.15
C MET A 235 23.51 -7.03 -29.50
N THR A 236 22.18 -6.92 -29.48
CA THR A 236 21.34 -6.90 -30.68
C THR A 236 20.52 -5.61 -30.81
N ILE A 237 20.40 -4.86 -29.71
CA ILE A 237 19.74 -3.55 -29.75
C ILE A 237 20.67 -2.48 -30.34
N ASP A 238 20.08 -1.52 -31.02
CA ASP A 238 20.75 -0.29 -31.43
C ASP A 238 20.63 0.76 -30.30
N THR A 239 21.74 1.06 -29.64
CA THR A 239 21.75 2.01 -28.51
C THR A 239 21.46 3.46 -28.90
N ALA A 240 21.45 3.78 -30.18
CA ALA A 240 21.04 5.09 -30.69
C ALA A 240 19.50 5.24 -30.76
N LYS A 241 18.79 4.12 -30.70
CA LYS A 241 17.31 4.12 -30.72
C LYS A 241 16.72 4.20 -29.34
N THR A 242 15.48 4.69 -29.26
CA THR A 242 14.65 4.58 -28.07
C THR A 242 13.88 3.26 -28.09
N TYR A 243 13.75 2.63 -26.94
CA TYR A 243 12.99 1.39 -26.78
C TYR A 243 11.92 1.57 -25.71
N THR A 244 10.75 1.01 -26.00
CA THR A 244 9.60 1.04 -25.11
C THR A 244 9.06 -0.38 -24.92
N ALA A 245 8.77 -0.75 -23.70
CA ALA A 245 8.10 -2.00 -23.37
C ALA A 245 6.66 -1.74 -22.93
N THR A 246 5.70 -2.32 -23.65
CA THR A 246 4.30 -2.36 -23.25
C THR A 246 4.04 -3.65 -22.49
N VAL A 247 3.74 -3.55 -21.20
CA VAL A 247 3.46 -4.68 -20.31
C VAL A 247 1.97 -4.80 -20.10
N LYS A 248 1.35 -5.80 -20.70
CA LYS A 248 -0.05 -6.14 -20.49
C LYS A 248 -0.15 -7.09 -19.29
N THR A 249 -0.96 -6.74 -18.30
CA THR A 249 -1.24 -7.57 -17.12
C THR A 249 -2.71 -7.97 -17.05
N ASP A 250 -3.05 -8.81 -16.11
CA ASP A 250 -4.43 -9.21 -15.81
C ASP A 250 -5.28 -8.09 -15.17
N VAL A 251 -4.66 -6.97 -14.76
CA VAL A 251 -5.37 -5.81 -14.17
C VAL A 251 -5.20 -4.51 -14.96
N GLY A 252 -4.54 -4.57 -16.12
CA GLY A 252 -4.35 -3.41 -16.99
C GLY A 252 -3.03 -3.45 -17.73
N THR A 253 -2.66 -2.31 -18.32
CA THR A 253 -1.42 -2.18 -19.11
C THR A 253 -0.63 -0.98 -18.61
N PHE A 254 0.67 -1.13 -18.51
CA PHE A 254 1.59 -0.03 -18.27
C PHE A 254 2.74 -0.04 -19.30
N VAL A 255 3.42 1.07 -19.43
CA VAL A 255 4.46 1.27 -20.45
C VAL A 255 5.75 1.72 -19.76
N ILE A 256 6.87 1.09 -20.14
CA ILE A 256 8.21 1.38 -19.64
C ILE A 256 9.04 2.00 -20.76
N ALA A 257 9.59 3.20 -20.56
CA ALA A 257 10.69 3.70 -21.38
C ALA A 257 12.00 3.04 -20.92
N LEU A 258 12.72 2.39 -21.85
CA LEU A 258 13.94 1.66 -21.55
C LEU A 258 15.18 2.57 -21.67
N ASN A 259 16.08 2.50 -20.71
CA ASN A 259 17.26 3.37 -20.61
C ASN A 259 18.47 2.77 -21.32
N THR A 260 18.43 2.75 -22.64
CA THR A 260 19.51 2.19 -23.50
C THR A 260 20.84 2.91 -23.34
N LYS A 261 20.83 4.18 -22.91
CA LYS A 261 22.04 4.99 -22.75
C LYS A 261 22.85 4.61 -21.51
N ASN A 262 22.17 4.36 -20.38
CA ASN A 262 22.84 4.16 -19.10
C ASN A 262 22.92 2.68 -18.69
N ALA A 263 22.04 1.83 -19.25
CA ALA A 263 22.02 0.39 -18.97
C ALA A 263 21.83 -0.45 -20.24
N PRO A 264 22.69 -0.28 -21.28
CA PRO A 264 22.51 -0.92 -22.58
C PRO A 264 22.49 -2.45 -22.52
N LYS A 265 23.33 -3.08 -21.68
CA LYS A 265 23.40 -4.55 -21.55
C LYS A 265 22.15 -5.10 -20.87
N THR A 266 21.67 -4.40 -19.85
CA THR A 266 20.45 -4.75 -19.12
C THR A 266 19.22 -4.60 -20.00
N VAL A 267 19.13 -3.50 -20.78
CA VAL A 267 18.07 -3.30 -21.76
C VAL A 267 18.12 -4.36 -22.85
N ASN A 268 19.30 -4.66 -23.41
CA ASN A 268 19.47 -5.71 -24.41
C ASN A 268 18.95 -7.06 -23.90
N ASN A 269 19.32 -7.43 -22.69
CA ASN A 269 18.86 -8.65 -22.03
C ASN A 269 17.31 -8.65 -21.86
N PHE A 270 16.73 -7.57 -21.36
CA PHE A 270 15.30 -7.45 -21.18
C PHE A 270 14.54 -7.56 -22.52
N VAL A 271 15.01 -6.85 -23.55
CA VAL A 271 14.44 -6.89 -24.92
C VAL A 271 14.52 -8.30 -25.48
N PHE A 272 15.66 -8.96 -25.37
CA PHE A 272 15.86 -10.34 -25.82
C PHE A 272 14.86 -11.28 -25.14
N LEU A 273 14.75 -11.23 -23.83
CA LEU A 273 13.82 -12.08 -23.07
C LEU A 273 12.35 -11.81 -23.43
N ALA A 274 11.96 -10.54 -23.59
CA ALA A 274 10.61 -10.16 -23.99
C ALA A 274 10.26 -10.66 -25.40
N GLN A 275 11.19 -10.53 -26.37
CA GLN A 275 11.00 -11.02 -27.74
C GLN A 275 10.91 -12.55 -27.82
N HIS A 276 11.51 -13.26 -26.86
CA HIS A 276 11.41 -14.72 -26.73
C HIS A 276 10.26 -15.18 -25.81
N HIS A 277 9.29 -14.31 -25.53
CA HIS A 277 8.11 -14.63 -24.70
C HIS A 277 8.44 -15.16 -23.30
N PHE A 278 9.61 -14.82 -22.78
CA PHE A 278 10.06 -15.29 -21.47
C PHE A 278 9.17 -14.79 -20.35
N PHE A 279 8.66 -13.57 -20.47
CA PHE A 279 7.83 -12.93 -19.45
C PHE A 279 6.34 -13.26 -19.55
N ASP A 280 5.90 -13.93 -20.62
CA ASP A 280 4.48 -14.27 -20.80
C ASP A 280 4.00 -15.21 -19.70
N CYS A 281 2.91 -14.86 -19.04
CA CYS A 281 2.30 -15.51 -17.89
C CYS A 281 3.12 -15.49 -16.57
N VAL A 282 4.25 -14.80 -16.53
CA VAL A 282 5.07 -14.70 -15.31
C VAL A 282 4.37 -13.83 -14.27
N ILE A 283 4.36 -14.29 -13.02
CA ILE A 283 3.71 -13.62 -11.90
C ILE A 283 4.59 -12.50 -11.29
N PHE A 284 3.95 -11.55 -10.65
CA PHE A 284 4.59 -10.70 -9.64
C PHE A 284 4.68 -11.53 -8.36
N HIS A 285 5.80 -12.20 -8.16
CA HIS A 285 5.97 -13.18 -7.07
C HIS A 285 6.30 -12.55 -5.72
N ARG A 286 6.78 -11.30 -5.73
CA ARG A 286 7.08 -10.54 -4.52
C ARG A 286 6.57 -9.10 -4.69
N VAL A 287 5.55 -8.75 -3.92
CA VAL A 287 4.92 -7.43 -3.96
C VAL A 287 4.80 -6.91 -2.53
N ILE A 288 5.54 -5.84 -2.23
CA ILE A 288 5.51 -5.20 -0.90
C ILE A 288 4.84 -3.83 -1.03
N PRO A 289 3.68 -3.62 -0.39
CA PRO A 289 2.98 -2.35 -0.41
C PRO A 289 3.86 -1.19 0.05
N GLY A 290 3.90 -0.12 -0.76
CA GLY A 290 4.71 1.07 -0.48
C GLY A 290 6.21 0.93 -0.75
N PHE A 291 6.63 -0.20 -1.36
CA PHE A 291 8.03 -0.48 -1.66
C PHE A 291 8.21 -0.84 -3.14
N VAL A 292 8.15 -2.13 -3.50
CA VAL A 292 8.42 -2.60 -4.87
C VAL A 292 7.48 -3.72 -5.29
N ASP A 293 7.28 -3.85 -6.63
CA ASP A 293 6.61 -4.96 -7.30
C ASP A 293 7.65 -5.75 -8.10
N GLN A 294 8.05 -6.93 -7.62
CA GLN A 294 9.09 -7.76 -8.24
C GLN A 294 8.50 -8.93 -9.03
N THR A 295 9.05 -9.16 -10.20
CA THR A 295 8.61 -10.16 -11.19
C THR A 295 9.79 -10.73 -11.98
N GLY A 296 9.53 -11.45 -13.07
CA GLY A 296 10.56 -11.94 -14.00
C GLY A 296 11.12 -13.32 -13.66
N ASP A 297 10.59 -13.99 -12.61
CA ASP A 297 10.89 -15.37 -12.29
C ASP A 297 9.82 -16.31 -12.85
N PRO A 298 10.09 -17.15 -13.85
CA PRO A 298 9.11 -18.08 -14.41
C PRO A 298 8.68 -19.18 -13.43
N THR A 299 9.47 -19.43 -12.38
CA THR A 299 9.11 -20.42 -11.34
C THR A 299 8.25 -19.83 -10.23
N GLY A 300 8.23 -18.50 -10.09
CA GLY A 300 7.47 -17.79 -9.06
C GLY A 300 8.02 -17.94 -7.64
N THR A 301 9.23 -18.48 -7.48
CA THR A 301 9.85 -18.81 -6.18
C THR A 301 10.85 -17.75 -5.70
N GLY A 302 11.21 -16.81 -6.57
CA GLY A 302 12.29 -15.83 -6.35
C GLY A 302 13.68 -16.35 -6.69
N THR A 303 13.81 -17.62 -7.12
CA THR A 303 15.10 -18.25 -7.43
C THR A 303 15.29 -18.64 -8.90
N GLY A 304 14.24 -18.51 -9.70
CA GLY A 304 14.27 -18.83 -11.13
C GLY A 304 14.89 -17.72 -11.96
N GLY A 305 15.32 -18.09 -13.18
CA GLY A 305 15.96 -17.16 -14.11
C GLY A 305 16.21 -17.77 -15.48
N PRO A 306 16.90 -17.05 -16.37
CA PRO A 306 17.07 -17.41 -17.77
C PRO A 306 18.21 -18.43 -18.02
N GLY A 307 18.91 -18.87 -16.99
CA GLY A 307 20.03 -19.79 -17.08
C GLY A 307 21.42 -19.12 -17.12
N TYR A 308 21.45 -17.80 -17.11
CA TYR A 308 22.67 -16.98 -17.10
C TYR A 308 22.49 -15.73 -16.24
N THR A 309 23.57 -15.02 -16.00
CA THR A 309 23.57 -13.69 -15.37
C THR A 309 24.20 -12.64 -16.29
N ILE A 310 23.95 -11.37 -16.00
CA ILE A 310 24.47 -10.23 -16.75
C ILE A 310 25.32 -9.31 -15.85
N PRO A 311 26.29 -8.57 -16.42
CA PRO A 311 27.00 -7.54 -15.68
C PRO A 311 26.07 -6.42 -15.21
N ASP A 312 26.37 -5.85 -14.05
CA ASP A 312 25.64 -4.72 -13.51
C ASP A 312 25.94 -3.41 -14.25
N GLU A 313 24.92 -2.54 -14.29
CA GLU A 313 24.99 -1.19 -14.84
C GLU A 313 24.30 -0.25 -13.84
N TYR A 314 24.99 -0.03 -12.72
CA TYR A 314 24.43 0.76 -11.61
C TYR A 314 24.28 2.23 -12.00
N PRO A 315 23.21 2.90 -11.56
CA PRO A 315 23.07 4.33 -11.73
C PRO A 315 24.12 5.08 -10.89
N ALA A 316 24.43 6.31 -11.30
CA ALA A 316 25.22 7.19 -10.45
C ALA A 316 24.49 7.40 -9.11
N LYS A 317 25.26 7.53 -8.03
CA LYS A 317 24.69 7.81 -6.71
C LYS A 317 24.06 9.20 -6.73
N ALA A 318 22.77 9.26 -6.39
CA ALA A 318 22.05 10.53 -6.29
C ALA A 318 22.57 11.36 -5.10
N SER A 319 22.50 12.69 -5.22
CA SER A 319 22.87 13.60 -4.15
C SER A 319 21.95 13.47 -2.94
N ASN A 320 20.68 13.17 -3.18
CA ASN A 320 19.69 12.84 -2.16
C ASN A 320 19.29 11.36 -2.34
N SER A 321 19.39 10.59 -1.27
CA SER A 321 19.06 9.15 -1.30
C SER A 321 17.58 8.89 -1.64
N ALA A 322 16.68 9.81 -1.34
CA ALA A 322 15.27 9.70 -1.70
C ALA A 322 15.01 9.81 -3.23
N ASP A 323 15.98 10.30 -3.99
CA ASP A 323 15.87 10.47 -5.44
C ASP A 323 16.65 9.39 -6.21
N GLN A 324 17.17 8.37 -5.52
CA GLN A 324 18.02 7.35 -6.16
C GLN A 324 17.24 6.50 -7.16
N TYR A 325 16.02 6.10 -6.81
CA TYR A 325 15.09 5.36 -7.66
C TYR A 325 13.71 5.99 -7.57
N PRO A 326 13.45 7.10 -8.27
CA PRO A 326 12.14 7.75 -8.22
C PRO A 326 10.98 6.79 -8.48
N LEU A 327 9.80 7.09 -7.95
CA LEU A 327 8.59 6.29 -8.15
C LEU A 327 8.40 5.94 -9.64
N GLY A 328 8.15 4.68 -9.94
CA GLY A 328 8.07 4.16 -11.31
C GLY A 328 9.41 3.72 -11.91
N SER A 329 10.54 3.85 -11.19
CA SER A 329 11.82 3.28 -11.61
C SER A 329 11.72 1.78 -11.81
N VAL A 330 12.35 1.26 -12.88
CA VAL A 330 12.42 -0.17 -13.21
C VAL A 330 13.87 -0.61 -13.15
N ALA A 331 14.16 -1.52 -12.21
CA ALA A 331 15.53 -1.96 -11.96
C ALA A 331 15.66 -3.48 -11.92
N MET A 332 16.86 -3.98 -12.29
CA MET A 332 17.18 -5.41 -12.27
C MET A 332 17.40 -5.88 -10.84
N ALA A 333 16.67 -6.91 -10.43
CA ALA A 333 16.90 -7.57 -9.16
C ALA A 333 18.19 -8.40 -9.19
N ASN A 334 18.88 -8.48 -8.05
CA ASN A 334 20.08 -9.29 -7.87
C ASN A 334 20.04 -10.01 -6.51
N THR A 335 20.99 -10.86 -6.23
CA THR A 335 21.09 -11.64 -4.98
C THR A 335 21.82 -10.88 -3.86
N GLY A 336 22.07 -9.59 -4.02
CA GLY A 336 22.94 -8.80 -3.14
C GLY A 336 24.42 -8.95 -3.47
N GLN A 337 24.77 -9.77 -4.47
CA GLN A 337 26.12 -9.93 -5.00
C GLN A 337 26.22 -9.28 -6.39
N PRO A 338 27.38 -8.73 -6.75
CA PRO A 338 27.60 -8.16 -8.09
C PRO A 338 27.41 -9.20 -9.20
N HIS A 339 26.90 -8.74 -10.34
CA HIS A 339 26.74 -9.52 -11.57
C HIS A 339 25.85 -10.75 -11.44
N THR A 340 24.82 -10.67 -10.57
CA THR A 340 23.83 -11.74 -10.37
C THR A 340 22.46 -11.44 -10.96
N GLY A 341 22.30 -10.30 -11.62
CA GLY A 341 21.09 -9.97 -12.39
C GLY A 341 20.86 -10.98 -13.51
N GLY A 342 19.61 -11.33 -13.79
CA GLY A 342 19.22 -12.29 -14.83
C GLY A 342 17.93 -11.86 -15.54
N SER A 343 16.80 -12.45 -15.14
CA SER A 343 15.48 -12.07 -15.67
C SER A 343 14.60 -11.37 -14.66
N GLN A 344 14.91 -11.40 -13.36
CA GLN A 344 14.07 -10.78 -12.33
C GLN A 344 14.30 -9.27 -12.28
N TRP A 345 13.22 -8.52 -12.20
CA TRP A 345 13.22 -7.07 -12.11
C TRP A 345 12.09 -6.57 -11.23
N PHE A 346 12.19 -5.35 -10.77
CA PHE A 346 11.16 -4.73 -9.94
C PHE A 346 10.84 -3.31 -10.40
N ILE A 347 9.65 -2.88 -10.02
CA ILE A 347 9.19 -1.49 -10.17
C ILE A 347 9.16 -0.87 -8.79
N VAL A 348 9.70 0.33 -8.63
CA VAL A 348 9.55 1.13 -7.43
C VAL A 348 8.11 1.64 -7.39
N ALA A 349 7.34 1.13 -6.44
CA ALA A 349 5.90 1.38 -6.33
C ALA A 349 5.52 2.20 -5.09
N GLY A 350 6.52 2.69 -4.33
CA GLY A 350 6.29 3.54 -3.19
C GLY A 350 7.56 4.11 -2.58
N ALA A 351 7.40 5.08 -1.68
CA ALA A 351 8.46 5.91 -1.12
C ALA A 351 9.61 5.13 -0.45
N GLN A 352 9.34 3.93 0.09
CA GLN A 352 10.40 3.10 0.67
C GLN A 352 11.39 2.58 -0.39
N GLY A 353 10.92 2.43 -1.64
CA GLY A 353 11.77 1.99 -2.76
C GLY A 353 12.64 3.10 -3.33
N GLU A 354 12.26 4.36 -3.16
CA GLU A 354 12.99 5.50 -3.71
C GLU A 354 14.39 5.66 -3.07
N SER A 355 14.55 5.24 -1.82
CA SER A 355 15.79 5.32 -1.05
C SER A 355 16.67 4.07 -1.13
N LEU A 356 16.40 3.14 -2.04
CA LEU A 356 17.27 1.99 -2.26
C LEU A 356 18.71 2.42 -2.61
N SER A 357 19.69 1.66 -2.14
CA SER A 357 21.10 1.87 -2.50
C SER A 357 21.31 1.73 -4.01
N ALA A 358 22.24 2.50 -4.60
CA ALA A 358 22.60 2.49 -6.03
C ALA A 358 23.29 1.18 -6.47
N THR A 359 22.70 0.04 -6.13
CA THR A 359 23.24 -1.31 -6.36
C THR A 359 22.36 -2.18 -7.25
N TYR A 360 21.38 -1.57 -7.93
CA TYR A 360 20.50 -2.22 -8.88
C TYR A 360 20.59 -1.53 -10.24
N SER A 361 20.76 -2.26 -11.32
CA SER A 361 20.83 -1.67 -12.67
C SER A 361 19.50 -1.03 -13.03
N LEU A 362 19.45 0.31 -13.05
CA LEU A 362 18.28 1.11 -13.42
C LEU A 362 18.14 1.15 -14.93
N PHE A 363 17.27 0.32 -15.48
CA PHE A 363 17.17 0.11 -16.92
C PHE A 363 15.88 0.68 -17.55
N GLY A 364 14.99 1.26 -16.77
CA GLY A 364 13.76 1.85 -17.30
C GLY A 364 12.98 2.68 -16.29
N HIS A 365 11.89 3.26 -16.79
CA HIS A 365 10.94 4.02 -15.98
C HIS A 365 9.54 3.87 -16.56
N VAL A 366 8.52 3.71 -15.70
CA VAL A 366 7.12 3.65 -16.09
C VAL A 366 6.64 5.03 -16.54
N THR A 367 6.30 5.16 -17.82
CA THR A 367 5.86 6.43 -18.44
C THR A 367 4.34 6.56 -18.57
N SER A 368 3.63 5.43 -18.50
CA SER A 368 2.17 5.39 -18.58
C SER A 368 1.63 4.19 -17.80
N GLY A 369 0.43 4.31 -17.26
CA GLY A 369 -0.23 3.21 -16.54
C GLY A 369 0.30 2.98 -15.12
N MET A 370 0.88 3.99 -14.45
CA MET A 370 1.34 3.86 -13.06
C MET A 370 0.20 3.41 -12.12
N SER A 371 -1.04 3.78 -12.40
CA SER A 371 -2.22 3.31 -11.66
C SER A 371 -2.41 1.79 -11.69
N VAL A 372 -1.91 1.10 -12.72
CA VAL A 372 -1.91 -0.38 -12.79
C VAL A 372 -0.86 -0.94 -11.83
N VAL A 373 0.34 -0.35 -11.80
CA VAL A 373 1.41 -0.70 -10.85
C VAL A 373 0.93 -0.48 -9.42
N GLU A 374 0.34 0.69 -9.13
CA GLU A 374 -0.24 1.00 -7.81
C GLU A 374 -1.32 -0.01 -7.39
N LYS A 375 -2.14 -0.48 -8.34
CA LYS A 375 -3.15 -1.50 -8.08
C LYS A 375 -2.53 -2.85 -7.73
N ILE A 376 -1.49 -3.28 -8.45
CA ILE A 376 -0.72 -4.49 -8.13
C ILE A 376 -0.09 -4.35 -6.74
N ASN A 377 0.59 -3.21 -6.49
CA ASN A 377 1.25 -2.94 -5.21
C ASN A 377 0.28 -2.94 -4.02
N ALA A 378 -0.93 -2.37 -4.20
CA ALA A 378 -1.95 -2.34 -3.17
C ALA A 378 -2.45 -3.75 -2.77
N GLN A 379 -2.27 -4.75 -3.63
CA GLN A 379 -2.65 -6.15 -3.42
C GLN A 379 -1.45 -7.05 -3.09
N GLY A 380 -0.32 -6.44 -2.73
CA GLY A 380 0.83 -7.12 -2.14
C GLY A 380 0.61 -7.52 -0.69
N SER A 381 1.59 -8.18 -0.10
CA SER A 381 1.58 -8.55 1.31
C SER A 381 2.75 -7.92 2.06
N ALA A 382 2.67 -7.87 3.39
CA ALA A 382 3.75 -7.32 4.22
C ALA A 382 5.04 -8.15 4.12
N SER A 383 4.92 -9.46 3.98
CA SER A 383 6.05 -10.37 3.71
C SER A 383 6.54 -10.27 2.27
N GLY A 384 5.71 -9.73 1.38
CA GLY A 384 5.93 -9.63 -0.04
C GLY A 384 5.68 -10.92 -0.81
N THR A 385 5.85 -12.07 -0.19
CA THR A 385 5.76 -13.39 -0.83
C THR A 385 5.00 -14.38 0.04
N PRO A 386 3.89 -14.98 -0.45
CA PRO A 386 3.18 -14.56 -1.65
C PRO A 386 2.46 -13.22 -1.46
N PRO A 387 2.12 -12.49 -2.53
CA PRO A 387 1.20 -11.35 -2.45
C PRO A 387 -0.22 -11.82 -2.12
N ASP A 388 -1.06 -10.93 -1.59
CA ASP A 388 -2.47 -11.24 -1.26
C ASP A 388 -3.28 -11.59 -2.50
N VAL A 389 -3.00 -10.91 -3.62
CA VAL A 389 -3.49 -11.25 -4.95
C VAL A 389 -2.30 -11.41 -5.89
N THR A 390 -2.15 -12.59 -6.46
CA THR A 390 -1.08 -12.88 -7.41
C THR A 390 -1.47 -12.41 -8.80
N HIS A 391 -0.82 -11.35 -9.27
CA HIS A 391 -0.98 -10.81 -10.63
C HIS A 391 0.05 -11.36 -11.61
N ARG A 392 -0.26 -11.27 -12.91
CA ARG A 392 0.58 -11.79 -14.00
C ARG A 392 0.81 -10.75 -15.08
N MET A 393 2.01 -10.80 -15.64
CA MET A 393 2.25 -10.27 -16.98
C MET A 393 1.65 -11.24 -18.00
N LEU A 394 0.70 -10.78 -18.81
CA LEU A 394 0.12 -11.60 -19.88
C LEU A 394 1.02 -11.58 -21.12
N LYS A 395 1.64 -10.43 -21.38
CA LYS A 395 2.55 -10.23 -22.53
C LYS A 395 3.41 -8.99 -22.33
N VAL A 396 4.65 -9.05 -22.79
CA VAL A 396 5.54 -7.89 -22.93
C VAL A 396 5.84 -7.69 -24.42
N THR A 397 5.55 -6.49 -24.93
CA THR A 397 5.80 -6.12 -26.33
C THR A 397 6.82 -5.00 -26.40
N ILE A 398 7.84 -5.15 -27.23
CA ILE A 398 8.90 -4.15 -27.42
C ILE A 398 8.63 -3.38 -28.72
N THR A 399 8.75 -2.05 -28.64
CA THR A 399 8.79 -1.17 -29.80
C THR A 399 10.05 -0.32 -29.78
N SER A 400 10.56 0.04 -30.94
CA SER A 400 11.76 0.91 -31.08
C SER A 400 11.51 1.98 -32.12
N SER A 401 12.04 3.17 -31.90
CA SER A 401 11.98 4.32 -32.82
C SER A 401 13.33 4.99 -32.94
#